data_33838020a0a264630c59e67eeeeb5bf6
#
_entry.id   33838020a0a264630c59e67eeeeb5bf6
#
_cell.length_a   1.000
_cell.length_b   1.000
_cell.length_c   1.000
_cell.angle_alpha   90.00
_cell.angle_beta   90.00
_cell.angle_gamma   90.00
#
_symmetry.space_group_name_H-M   'P 1'
#
loop_
_entity.id
_entity.type
_entity.pdbx_description
1 polymer ?
#
loop_
_entity_poly.entity_id
_entity_poly.type
_entity_poly.pdbx_seq_one_letter_code
_entity_poly.pdbx_strand_id
1 'polypeptide(L)'
;MGEPVTKEEFIARHSAYFQSIGFDEQFAAFIYYMLDLGYEDIIYYERDDDFVIERIQNGRIVKEYYQVKHSKDSRKMTDADSDFWKTIDNWIELYRLSKAEEKKTFFVQGKFIILTNKIIDNKFYSFFDNLQNGLCEVTDVIDELNTAYSESPSYKSTIEKLIAMGKETLNQFLHKIKIIRFEEFLESLYEYFLIKYQRTPLADQILKDLIGTIWIDKLHGNPPFKYSGEQFTKKYKGVLERVDYKETLTLEFEDEPDLDEEDVEEASNMINQLKSVERIGADSTKDDYLQAFYLGFFFKIKRAVERFRKQQIIPKELESRIDKSAVKRWNGIFIKHQSKIVQNETAFTSKDKIEAGANTLQDTLDTPINVTGYNVDDEFSKGWYLRLSNSLKVTWHYDWFKKYIDKK
;
A
#
# COMPACT_ATOMS: atom_id res chain seq x y z
N MET A 1 50.13 -11.11 2.75
CA MET A 1 49.39 -11.11 4.01
C MET A 1 48.23 -10.14 3.78
N GLY A 2 46.97 -10.64 3.81
CA GLY A 2 45.82 -9.76 3.65
C GLY A 2 45.71 -8.81 4.84
N GLU A 3 45.21 -7.60 4.60
CA GLU A 3 44.94 -6.63 5.65
C GLU A 3 44.05 -7.24 6.75
N PRO A 4 44.26 -6.94 8.02
CA PRO A 4 43.44 -7.48 9.09
C PRO A 4 42.00 -6.93 8.95
N VAL A 5 41.05 -7.84 8.86
CA VAL A 5 39.60 -7.51 8.79
C VAL A 5 39.23 -6.75 10.06
N THR A 6 38.63 -5.57 9.92
CA THR A 6 38.17 -4.77 11.07
C THR A 6 36.99 -5.46 11.79
N LYS A 7 36.77 -5.10 13.06
CA LYS A 7 35.62 -5.63 13.82
C LYS A 7 34.27 -5.29 13.14
N GLU A 8 34.18 -4.09 12.57
CA GLU A 8 32.99 -3.65 11.81
C GLU A 8 32.79 -4.48 10.54
N GLU A 9 33.83 -4.77 9.78
CA GLU A 9 33.76 -5.66 8.61
C GLU A 9 33.40 -7.10 8.99
N PHE A 10 33.95 -7.60 10.12
CA PHE A 10 33.58 -8.91 10.62
C PHE A 10 32.12 -8.97 11.03
N ILE A 11 31.62 -7.97 11.78
CA ILE A 11 30.20 -7.87 12.17
C ILE A 11 29.30 -7.75 10.93
N ALA A 12 29.67 -6.91 9.95
CA ALA A 12 28.91 -6.75 8.71
C ALA A 12 28.81 -8.06 7.92
N ARG A 13 29.89 -8.85 7.82
CA ARG A 13 29.91 -10.15 7.11
C ARG A 13 29.09 -11.24 7.81
N HIS A 14 28.93 -11.15 9.15
CA HIS A 14 28.24 -12.15 9.96
C HIS A 14 26.89 -11.67 10.51
N SER A 15 26.46 -10.47 10.14
CA SER A 15 25.17 -9.91 10.58
C SER A 15 24.01 -10.66 9.93
N ALA A 16 23.18 -11.29 10.74
CA ALA A 16 21.92 -11.88 10.30
C ALA A 16 20.98 -10.86 9.61
N TYR A 17 21.16 -9.55 9.88
CA TYR A 17 20.38 -8.47 9.26
C TYR A 17 20.53 -8.44 7.73
N PHE A 18 21.73 -8.63 7.18
CA PHE A 18 21.91 -8.64 5.72
C PHE A 18 21.40 -9.91 5.06
N GLN A 19 21.39 -11.02 5.79
CA GLN A 19 20.76 -12.25 5.30
C GLN A 19 19.23 -12.10 5.31
N SER A 20 18.66 -11.45 6.34
CA SER A 20 17.20 -11.22 6.41
C SER A 20 16.71 -10.34 5.27
N ILE A 21 17.42 -9.28 4.87
CA ILE A 21 17.05 -8.45 3.72
C ILE A 21 16.92 -9.30 2.44
N GLY A 22 17.85 -10.21 2.20
CA GLY A 22 17.77 -11.12 1.04
C GLY A 22 16.51 -11.98 1.05
N PHE A 23 16.12 -12.50 2.21
CA PHE A 23 14.86 -13.24 2.36
C PHE A 23 13.62 -12.35 2.25
N ASP A 24 13.68 -11.12 2.73
CA ASP A 24 12.58 -10.17 2.64
C ASP A 24 12.31 -9.77 1.18
N GLU A 25 13.37 -9.52 0.39
CA GLU A 25 13.28 -9.24 -1.04
C GLU A 25 12.77 -10.45 -1.85
N GLN A 26 13.25 -11.66 -1.52
CA GLN A 26 12.75 -12.90 -2.11
C GLN A 26 11.25 -13.09 -1.83
N PHE A 27 10.82 -12.80 -0.61
CA PHE A 27 9.42 -12.91 -0.21
C PHE A 27 8.56 -11.82 -0.86
N ALA A 28 9.06 -10.60 -0.99
CA ALA A 28 8.37 -9.52 -1.70
C ALA A 28 8.19 -9.85 -3.19
N ALA A 29 9.24 -10.39 -3.84
CA ALA A 29 9.14 -10.87 -5.21
C ALA A 29 8.12 -12.01 -5.35
N PHE A 30 8.13 -12.98 -4.44
CA PHE A 30 7.13 -14.04 -4.39
C PHE A 30 5.69 -13.50 -4.31
N ILE A 31 5.43 -12.52 -3.43
CA ILE A 31 4.10 -11.90 -3.31
C ILE A 31 3.73 -11.13 -4.59
N TYR A 32 4.68 -10.39 -5.17
CA TYR A 32 4.46 -9.67 -6.43
C TYR A 32 3.91 -10.61 -7.52
N TYR A 33 4.59 -11.75 -7.73
CA TYR A 33 4.17 -12.73 -8.71
C TYR A 33 2.92 -13.51 -8.30
N MET A 34 2.69 -13.70 -6.99
CA MET A 34 1.46 -14.31 -6.49
C MET A 34 0.23 -13.44 -6.77
N LEU A 35 0.37 -12.12 -6.73
CA LEU A 35 -0.69 -11.20 -7.16
C LEU A 35 -1.01 -11.31 -8.65
N ASP A 36 -0.07 -11.78 -9.48
CA ASP A 36 -0.21 -11.92 -10.94
C ASP A 36 -0.63 -13.32 -11.40
N LEU A 37 -0.94 -14.23 -10.50
CA LEU A 37 -1.36 -15.57 -10.86
C LEU A 37 -2.68 -15.59 -11.65
N GLY A 38 -2.69 -16.36 -12.74
CA GLY A 38 -3.93 -16.82 -13.35
C GLY A 38 -4.66 -17.81 -12.44
N TYR A 39 -5.94 -18.02 -12.67
CA TYR A 39 -6.79 -18.86 -11.81
C TYR A 39 -6.25 -20.27 -11.58
N GLU A 40 -5.70 -20.90 -12.64
CA GLU A 40 -5.17 -22.26 -12.63
C GLU A 40 -3.66 -22.34 -12.38
N ASP A 41 -2.96 -21.17 -12.38
CA ASP A 41 -1.51 -21.15 -12.13
C ASP A 41 -1.22 -21.53 -10.69
N ILE A 42 -0.06 -22.15 -10.45
CA ILE A 42 0.39 -22.55 -9.10
C ILE A 42 1.76 -21.93 -8.84
N ILE A 43 1.90 -21.25 -7.72
CA ILE A 43 3.19 -20.73 -7.25
C ILE A 43 3.66 -21.56 -6.04
N TYR A 44 4.95 -21.85 -6.01
CA TYR A 44 5.63 -22.57 -4.91
C TYR A 44 6.77 -21.72 -4.37
N TYR A 45 6.86 -21.57 -3.06
CA TYR A 45 7.94 -20.89 -2.38
C TYR A 45 8.98 -21.90 -1.88
N GLU A 46 10.28 -21.61 -2.12
CA GLU A 46 11.41 -22.48 -1.73
C GLU A 46 11.24 -23.93 -2.22
N ARG A 47 10.81 -24.09 -3.47
CA ARG A 47 10.78 -25.37 -4.16
C ARG A 47 11.53 -25.26 -5.47
N ASP A 48 12.51 -26.12 -5.68
CA ASP A 48 13.38 -26.19 -6.88
C ASP A 48 14.20 -24.92 -7.15
N ASP A 49 13.80 -23.77 -6.60
CA ASP A 49 14.47 -22.46 -6.62
C ASP A 49 13.88 -21.56 -5.51
N ASP A 50 14.21 -20.26 -5.46
CA ASP A 50 13.63 -19.33 -4.51
C ASP A 50 12.10 -19.34 -4.57
N PHE A 51 11.55 -19.33 -5.79
CA PHE A 51 10.16 -19.73 -6.04
C PHE A 51 9.96 -20.20 -7.49
N VAL A 52 8.91 -21.03 -7.69
CA VAL A 52 8.56 -21.58 -9.01
C VAL A 52 7.09 -21.31 -9.30
N ILE A 53 6.79 -20.95 -10.54
CA ILE A 53 5.41 -20.81 -11.01
C ILE A 53 5.15 -21.86 -12.10
N GLU A 54 4.09 -22.64 -11.93
CA GLU A 54 3.55 -23.51 -12.96
C GLU A 54 2.38 -22.78 -13.62
N ARG A 55 2.55 -22.36 -14.87
CA ARG A 55 1.51 -21.69 -15.67
C ARG A 55 0.92 -22.61 -16.72
N ILE A 56 -0.38 -22.54 -16.92
CA ILE A 56 -1.05 -23.28 -17.99
C ILE A 56 -1.10 -22.38 -19.24
N GLN A 57 -0.28 -22.72 -20.24
CA GLN A 57 -0.22 -22.02 -21.52
C GLN A 57 -0.56 -22.98 -22.68
N ASN A 58 -1.65 -22.70 -23.41
CA ASN A 58 -2.10 -23.53 -24.52
C ASN A 58 -2.26 -25.04 -24.15
N GLY A 59 -2.79 -25.31 -22.96
CA GLY A 59 -2.99 -26.69 -22.45
C GLY A 59 -1.71 -27.41 -22.02
N ARG A 60 -0.58 -26.71 -21.92
CA ARG A 60 0.70 -27.25 -21.45
C ARG A 60 1.15 -26.50 -20.20
N ILE A 61 1.81 -27.23 -19.30
CA ILE A 61 2.43 -26.64 -18.11
C ILE A 61 3.78 -26.03 -18.52
N VAL A 62 3.94 -24.75 -18.28
CA VAL A 62 5.22 -24.03 -18.36
C VAL A 62 5.69 -23.76 -16.95
N LYS A 63 6.90 -24.18 -16.61
CA LYS A 63 7.52 -23.92 -15.30
C LYS A 63 8.47 -22.75 -15.38
N GLU A 64 8.22 -21.73 -14.60
CA GLU A 64 9.06 -20.55 -14.47
C GLU A 64 9.83 -20.65 -13.15
N TYR A 65 11.16 -20.80 -13.23
CA TYR A 65 12.08 -20.87 -12.09
C TYR A 65 12.63 -19.48 -11.81
N TYR A 66 12.43 -18.98 -10.62
CA TYR A 66 12.83 -17.62 -10.22
C TYR A 66 13.89 -17.66 -9.15
N GLN A 67 15.04 -17.04 -9.42
CA GLN A 67 16.10 -16.81 -8.46
C GLN A 67 16.23 -15.31 -8.21
N VAL A 68 16.10 -14.91 -6.95
CA VAL A 68 16.24 -13.51 -6.53
C VAL A 68 17.65 -13.23 -6.06
N LYS A 69 18.28 -12.20 -6.60
CA LYS A 69 19.65 -11.77 -6.26
C LYS A 69 19.65 -10.29 -5.92
N HIS A 70 19.64 -9.96 -4.65
CA HIS A 70 19.68 -8.60 -4.17
C HIS A 70 21.09 -8.18 -3.73
N SER A 71 21.47 -6.95 -4.03
CA SER A 71 22.72 -6.33 -3.57
C SER A 71 22.44 -4.99 -2.92
N LYS A 72 22.98 -4.76 -1.73
CA LYS A 72 22.80 -3.52 -0.99
C LYS A 72 23.32 -2.29 -1.75
N ASP A 73 24.40 -2.44 -2.51
CA ASP A 73 25.13 -1.32 -3.10
C ASP A 73 24.88 -1.19 -4.62
N SER A 74 23.79 -1.74 -5.17
CA SER A 74 23.49 -1.75 -6.61
C SER A 74 24.71 -2.15 -7.46
N ARG A 75 25.47 -3.16 -7.00
CA ARG A 75 26.68 -3.63 -7.67
C ARG A 75 26.39 -4.11 -9.08
N LYS A 76 27.40 -4.10 -9.92
CA LYS A 76 27.31 -4.69 -11.25
C LYS A 76 27.31 -6.22 -11.16
N MET A 77 26.44 -6.86 -11.94
CA MET A 77 26.53 -8.29 -12.26
C MET A 77 27.51 -8.44 -13.42
N THR A 78 28.78 -8.67 -13.09
CA THR A 78 29.87 -8.78 -14.07
C THR A 78 30.06 -10.21 -14.53
N ASP A 79 30.98 -10.44 -15.47
CA ASP A 79 31.36 -11.78 -15.98
C ASP A 79 31.79 -12.75 -14.89
N ALA A 80 32.41 -12.25 -13.82
CA ALA A 80 32.87 -13.02 -12.67
C ALA A 80 31.87 -13.05 -11.51
N ASP A 81 30.64 -12.55 -11.70
CA ASP A 81 29.64 -12.51 -10.62
C ASP A 81 29.28 -13.92 -10.17
N SER A 82 29.57 -14.19 -8.90
CA SER A 82 29.33 -15.53 -8.32
C SER A 82 27.87 -15.89 -8.20
N ASP A 83 26.98 -14.91 -8.08
CA ASP A 83 25.53 -15.16 -7.97
C ASP A 83 24.96 -15.61 -9.31
N PHE A 84 25.44 -15.01 -10.40
CA PHE A 84 25.08 -15.43 -11.77
C PHE A 84 25.48 -16.90 -12.01
N TRP A 85 26.78 -17.24 -11.80
CA TRP A 85 27.27 -18.57 -12.10
C TRP A 85 26.71 -19.64 -11.17
N LYS A 86 26.54 -19.37 -9.89
CA LYS A 86 25.88 -20.29 -8.95
C LYS A 86 24.44 -20.58 -9.37
N THR A 87 23.72 -19.56 -9.84
CA THR A 87 22.34 -19.75 -10.31
C THR A 87 22.30 -20.66 -11.55
N ILE A 88 23.15 -20.38 -12.52
CA ILE A 88 23.30 -21.27 -13.71
C ILE A 88 23.65 -22.70 -13.30
N ASP A 89 24.62 -22.86 -12.38
CA ASP A 89 25.03 -24.17 -11.88
C ASP A 89 23.88 -24.94 -11.20
N ASN A 90 23.11 -24.25 -10.37
CA ASN A 90 21.95 -24.83 -9.71
C ASN A 90 20.92 -25.35 -10.72
N TRP A 91 20.62 -24.60 -11.77
CA TRP A 91 19.67 -25.03 -12.80
C TRP A 91 20.17 -26.22 -13.63
N ILE A 92 21.48 -26.28 -13.89
CA ILE A 92 22.11 -27.43 -14.55
C ILE A 92 21.98 -28.67 -13.64
N GLU A 93 22.26 -28.52 -12.33
CA GLU A 93 22.16 -29.64 -11.40
C GLU A 93 20.69 -30.09 -11.25
N LEU A 94 19.75 -29.19 -11.20
CA LEU A 94 18.33 -29.51 -11.19
C LEU A 94 17.93 -30.34 -12.42
N TYR A 95 18.40 -29.95 -13.62
CA TYR A 95 18.25 -30.76 -14.82
C TYR A 95 18.90 -32.14 -14.71
N ARG A 96 20.13 -32.21 -14.20
CA ARG A 96 20.87 -33.48 -14.06
C ARG A 96 20.19 -34.45 -13.14
N LEU A 97 19.60 -33.93 -12.06
CA LEU A 97 18.88 -34.73 -11.05
C LEU A 97 17.44 -35.08 -11.47
N SER A 98 16.89 -34.43 -12.48
CA SER A 98 15.55 -34.70 -13.00
C SER A 98 15.45 -36.12 -13.59
N LYS A 99 14.26 -36.72 -13.51
CA LYS A 99 13.98 -38.03 -14.10
C LYS A 99 14.07 -38.00 -15.62
N ALA A 100 14.33 -39.14 -16.25
CA ALA A 100 14.51 -39.22 -17.70
C ALA A 100 13.33 -38.63 -18.51
N GLU A 101 12.09 -38.84 -18.05
CA GLU A 101 10.91 -38.26 -18.73
C GLU A 101 10.81 -36.74 -18.55
N GLU A 102 11.17 -36.23 -17.36
CA GLU A 102 11.19 -34.77 -17.07
C GLU A 102 12.28 -34.08 -17.89
N LYS A 103 13.44 -34.70 -18.07
CA LYS A 103 14.54 -34.15 -18.89
C LYS A 103 14.14 -33.85 -20.31
N LYS A 104 13.26 -34.64 -20.92
CA LYS A 104 12.80 -34.44 -22.30
C LYS A 104 12.07 -33.08 -22.51
N THR A 105 11.43 -32.61 -21.47
CA THR A 105 10.63 -31.38 -21.54
C THR A 105 11.20 -30.24 -20.68
N PHE A 106 12.23 -30.49 -19.90
CA PHE A 106 12.75 -29.57 -18.88
C PHE A 106 13.05 -28.17 -19.46
N PHE A 107 13.85 -28.09 -20.52
CA PHE A 107 14.18 -26.81 -21.16
C PHE A 107 13.12 -26.35 -22.17
N VAL A 108 12.30 -27.26 -22.70
CA VAL A 108 11.21 -26.89 -23.61
C VAL A 108 10.09 -26.17 -22.87
N GLN A 109 9.75 -26.63 -21.66
CA GLN A 109 8.69 -26.10 -20.81
C GLN A 109 9.22 -25.17 -19.70
N GLY A 110 10.53 -25.18 -19.45
CA GLY A 110 11.18 -24.36 -18.45
C GLY A 110 11.44 -22.93 -18.95
N LYS A 111 11.34 -21.95 -18.03
CA LYS A 111 11.90 -20.60 -18.15
C LYS A 111 12.71 -20.34 -16.89
N PHE A 112 13.87 -19.73 -17.02
CA PHE A 112 14.86 -19.55 -15.96
C PHE A 112 15.10 -18.04 -15.79
N ILE A 113 14.67 -17.48 -14.66
CA ILE A 113 14.57 -16.04 -14.50
C ILE A 113 15.37 -15.62 -13.27
N ILE A 114 16.38 -14.77 -13.49
CA ILE A 114 17.09 -14.08 -12.41
C ILE A 114 16.42 -12.72 -12.20
N LEU A 115 15.94 -12.48 -11.00
CA LEU A 115 15.44 -11.20 -10.56
C LEU A 115 16.51 -10.48 -9.76
N THR A 116 16.89 -9.26 -10.13
CA THR A 116 18.01 -8.58 -9.47
C THR A 116 17.89 -7.07 -9.51
N ASN A 117 18.45 -6.38 -8.50
CA ASN A 117 18.66 -4.93 -8.52
C ASN A 117 20.04 -4.54 -9.07
N LYS A 118 20.90 -5.53 -9.36
CA LYS A 118 22.24 -5.28 -9.92
C LYS A 118 22.17 -4.70 -11.33
N ILE A 119 23.13 -3.84 -11.66
CA ILE A 119 23.32 -3.37 -13.04
C ILE A 119 23.93 -4.52 -13.85
N ILE A 120 23.29 -4.90 -14.94
CA ILE A 120 23.77 -6.01 -15.79
C ILE A 120 24.92 -5.52 -16.65
N ASP A 121 26.12 -6.06 -16.39
CA ASP A 121 27.37 -5.77 -17.10
C ASP A 121 28.10 -7.11 -17.31
N ASN A 122 27.41 -8.06 -17.96
CA ASN A 122 27.85 -9.44 -18.10
C ASN A 122 27.80 -9.85 -19.58
N LYS A 123 28.97 -10.12 -20.15
CA LYS A 123 29.12 -10.48 -21.56
C LYS A 123 28.43 -11.82 -21.89
N PHE A 124 28.44 -12.80 -20.97
CA PHE A 124 27.82 -14.08 -21.23
C PHE A 124 26.30 -13.94 -21.35
N TYR A 125 25.69 -13.13 -20.47
CA TYR A 125 24.27 -12.83 -20.61
C TYR A 125 23.99 -12.10 -21.92
N SER A 126 24.85 -11.17 -22.35
CA SER A 126 24.72 -10.51 -23.65
C SER A 126 24.81 -11.51 -24.81
N PHE A 127 25.65 -12.53 -24.75
CA PHE A 127 25.68 -13.62 -25.70
C PHE A 127 24.39 -14.45 -25.69
N PHE A 128 23.84 -14.75 -24.51
CA PHE A 128 22.57 -15.48 -24.38
C PHE A 128 21.41 -14.67 -24.97
N ASP A 129 21.37 -13.36 -24.70
CA ASP A 129 20.37 -12.46 -25.27
C ASP A 129 20.51 -12.34 -26.80
N ASN A 130 21.72 -12.21 -27.32
CA ASN A 130 22.00 -12.21 -28.77
C ASN A 130 21.54 -13.52 -29.42
N LEU A 131 21.81 -14.67 -28.80
CA LEU A 131 21.35 -15.97 -29.29
C LEU A 131 19.83 -16.04 -29.34
N GLN A 132 19.14 -15.55 -28.31
CA GLN A 132 17.67 -15.49 -28.24
C GLN A 132 17.07 -14.60 -29.33
N ASN A 133 17.77 -13.52 -29.69
CA ASN A 133 17.38 -12.58 -30.73
C ASN A 133 17.86 -12.98 -32.15
N GLY A 134 18.52 -14.14 -32.30
CA GLY A 134 19.04 -14.64 -33.57
C GLY A 134 20.21 -13.81 -34.13
N LEU A 135 20.94 -13.09 -33.30
CA LEU A 135 22.10 -12.26 -33.63
C LEU A 135 23.41 -13.03 -33.61
N CYS A 136 23.44 -14.21 -33.02
CA CYS A 136 24.56 -15.14 -33.05
C CYS A 136 24.08 -16.59 -33.00
N GLU A 137 24.97 -17.52 -33.31
CA GLU A 137 24.72 -18.96 -33.24
C GLU A 137 25.19 -19.54 -31.91
N VAL A 138 24.64 -20.69 -31.47
CA VAL A 138 25.08 -21.37 -30.26
C VAL A 138 26.57 -21.77 -30.31
N THR A 139 27.14 -21.94 -31.48
CA THR A 139 28.59 -22.17 -31.70
C THR A 139 29.42 -20.99 -31.23
N ASP A 140 29.00 -19.77 -31.48
CA ASP A 140 29.70 -18.55 -31.05
C ASP A 140 29.72 -18.45 -29.53
N VAL A 141 28.58 -18.83 -28.90
CA VAL A 141 28.51 -18.91 -27.41
C VAL A 141 29.43 -19.99 -26.83
N ILE A 142 29.53 -21.16 -27.48
CA ILE A 142 30.43 -22.24 -27.07
C ILE A 142 31.90 -21.80 -27.19
N ASP A 143 32.27 -21.09 -28.25
CA ASP A 143 33.62 -20.59 -28.47
C ASP A 143 34.01 -19.56 -27.39
N GLU A 144 33.09 -18.67 -27.03
CA GLU A 144 33.29 -17.71 -25.96
C GLU A 144 33.40 -18.39 -24.56
N LEU A 145 32.57 -19.43 -24.31
CA LEU A 145 32.66 -20.22 -23.08
C LEU A 145 34.01 -20.95 -23.00
N ASN A 146 34.52 -21.52 -24.09
CA ASN A 146 35.83 -22.17 -24.14
C ASN A 146 36.96 -21.18 -23.92
N THR A 147 36.87 -19.96 -24.46
CA THR A 147 37.83 -18.89 -24.20
C THR A 147 37.87 -18.52 -22.73
N ALA A 148 36.71 -18.27 -22.13
CA ALA A 148 36.57 -17.94 -20.72
C ALA A 148 37.01 -19.07 -19.78
N TYR A 149 36.82 -20.33 -20.18
CA TYR A 149 37.29 -21.49 -19.44
C TYR A 149 38.82 -21.47 -19.22
N SER A 150 39.56 -20.97 -20.20
CA SER A 150 41.02 -20.86 -20.11
C SER A 150 41.46 -19.72 -19.20
N GLU A 151 40.67 -18.69 -19.02
CA GLU A 151 41.05 -17.43 -18.39
C GLU A 151 40.66 -17.29 -16.93
N SER A 152 39.60 -17.99 -16.47
CA SER A 152 39.09 -17.78 -15.11
C SER A 152 38.83 -19.07 -14.32
N PRO A 153 39.41 -19.23 -13.15
CA PRO A 153 39.18 -20.44 -12.32
C PRO A 153 37.84 -20.46 -11.59
N SER A 154 37.21 -19.35 -11.36
CA SER A 154 36.09 -19.25 -10.38
C SER A 154 34.77 -19.84 -10.85
N TYR A 155 34.53 -19.93 -12.18
CA TYR A 155 33.32 -20.51 -12.76
C TYR A 155 33.58 -21.62 -13.79
N LYS A 156 34.82 -22.11 -13.80
CA LYS A 156 35.29 -23.14 -14.72
C LYS A 156 34.42 -24.39 -14.68
N SER A 157 34.08 -24.87 -13.50
CA SER A 157 33.21 -26.06 -13.32
C SER A 157 31.84 -25.87 -13.93
N THR A 158 31.24 -24.70 -13.81
CA THR A 158 29.92 -24.42 -14.40
C THR A 158 30.00 -24.36 -15.94
N ILE A 159 31.08 -23.79 -16.50
CA ILE A 159 31.32 -23.80 -17.95
C ILE A 159 31.50 -25.23 -18.47
N GLU A 160 32.28 -26.07 -17.77
CA GLU A 160 32.44 -27.49 -18.12
C GLU A 160 31.08 -28.21 -18.20
N LYS A 161 30.22 -27.96 -17.20
CA LYS A 161 28.87 -28.55 -17.17
C LYS A 161 27.99 -28.07 -18.33
N LEU A 162 28.06 -26.77 -18.67
CA LEU A 162 27.33 -26.18 -19.81
C LEU A 162 27.74 -26.85 -21.13
N ILE A 163 29.07 -26.93 -21.39
CA ILE A 163 29.61 -27.53 -22.59
C ILE A 163 29.24 -29.03 -22.67
N ALA A 164 29.33 -29.73 -21.54
CA ALA A 164 28.99 -31.16 -21.43
C ALA A 164 27.51 -31.49 -21.72
N MET A 165 26.61 -30.50 -21.70
CA MET A 165 25.20 -30.69 -22.06
C MET A 165 25.01 -31.04 -23.56
N GLY A 166 25.98 -30.70 -24.39
CA GLY A 166 25.90 -30.81 -25.86
C GLY A 166 25.12 -29.67 -26.50
N LYS A 167 25.44 -29.41 -27.76
CA LYS A 167 25.00 -28.23 -28.53
C LYS A 167 23.48 -27.99 -28.50
N GLU A 168 22.70 -29.05 -28.75
CA GLU A 168 21.23 -28.94 -28.81
C GLU A 168 20.60 -28.60 -27.49
N THR A 169 20.97 -29.32 -26.41
CA THR A 169 20.46 -29.10 -25.08
C THR A 169 20.88 -27.74 -24.53
N LEU A 170 22.14 -27.36 -24.75
CA LEU A 170 22.66 -26.05 -24.39
C LEU A 170 21.88 -24.93 -25.09
N ASN A 171 21.63 -25.06 -26.38
CA ASN A 171 20.84 -24.10 -27.17
C ASN A 171 19.44 -23.93 -26.59
N GLN A 172 18.75 -25.03 -26.25
CA GLN A 172 17.43 -25.00 -25.63
C GLN A 172 17.46 -24.30 -24.28
N PHE A 173 18.47 -24.55 -23.46
CA PHE A 173 18.61 -23.93 -22.12
C PHE A 173 18.85 -22.42 -22.23
N LEU A 174 19.84 -22.02 -23.02
CA LEU A 174 20.24 -20.60 -23.13
C LEU A 174 19.10 -19.70 -23.67
N HIS A 175 18.26 -20.22 -24.57
CA HIS A 175 17.06 -19.51 -25.03
C HIS A 175 16.00 -19.28 -23.95
N LYS A 176 16.13 -19.86 -22.78
CA LYS A 176 15.15 -19.78 -21.70
C LYS A 176 15.61 -18.96 -20.49
N ILE A 177 16.86 -18.50 -20.52
CA ILE A 177 17.43 -17.70 -19.44
C ILE A 177 17.07 -16.24 -19.64
N LYS A 178 16.54 -15.60 -18.61
CA LYS A 178 16.22 -14.18 -18.61
C LYS A 178 16.67 -13.52 -17.32
N ILE A 179 17.23 -12.32 -17.43
CA ILE A 179 17.48 -11.46 -16.26
C ILE A 179 16.51 -10.29 -16.31
N ILE A 180 15.79 -10.09 -15.21
CA ILE A 180 14.86 -8.97 -15.05
C ILE A 180 15.40 -8.12 -13.90
N ARG A 181 15.63 -6.84 -14.21
CA ARG A 181 16.10 -5.88 -13.22
C ARG A 181 14.91 -5.22 -12.53
N PHE A 182 14.94 -5.24 -11.20
CA PHE A 182 14.09 -4.44 -10.33
C PHE A 182 14.97 -3.50 -9.53
N GLU A 183 14.56 -2.25 -9.35
CA GLU A 183 15.32 -1.32 -8.50
C GLU A 183 15.04 -1.61 -7.02
N GLU A 184 13.76 -1.69 -6.64
CA GLU A 184 13.28 -2.01 -5.31
C GLU A 184 12.05 -2.93 -5.43
N PHE A 185 12.11 -4.15 -4.90
CA PHE A 185 10.97 -5.09 -5.00
C PHE A 185 9.75 -4.64 -4.21
N LEU A 186 9.95 -4.09 -3.01
CA LEU A 186 8.84 -3.61 -2.18
C LEU A 186 8.12 -2.42 -2.83
N GLU A 187 8.86 -1.47 -3.44
CA GLU A 187 8.24 -0.37 -4.21
C GLU A 187 7.48 -0.90 -5.42
N SER A 188 8.10 -1.78 -6.18
CA SER A 188 7.44 -2.39 -7.34
C SER A 188 6.20 -3.20 -6.96
N LEU A 189 6.22 -3.89 -5.83
CA LEU A 189 5.07 -4.59 -5.27
C LEU A 189 3.95 -3.62 -4.90
N TYR A 190 4.29 -2.51 -4.25
CA TYR A 190 3.33 -1.48 -3.86
C TYR A 190 2.68 -0.82 -5.08
N GLU A 191 3.48 -0.39 -6.06
CA GLU A 191 2.99 0.20 -7.30
C GLU A 191 2.08 -0.77 -8.08
N TYR A 192 2.51 -2.02 -8.22
CA TYR A 192 1.71 -3.04 -8.88
C TYR A 192 0.38 -3.27 -8.16
N PHE A 193 0.40 -3.32 -6.83
CA PHE A 193 -0.80 -3.46 -6.01
C PHE A 193 -1.77 -2.29 -6.20
N LEU A 194 -1.26 -1.05 -6.20
CA LEU A 194 -2.05 0.16 -6.46
C LEU A 194 -2.73 0.11 -7.83
N ILE A 195 -1.98 -0.24 -8.88
CA ILE A 195 -2.49 -0.32 -10.25
C ILE A 195 -3.56 -1.40 -10.35
N LYS A 196 -3.29 -2.60 -9.82
CA LYS A 196 -4.18 -3.75 -9.96
C LYS A 196 -5.48 -3.61 -9.17
N TYR A 197 -5.40 -3.11 -7.95
CA TYR A 197 -6.56 -3.05 -7.04
C TYR A 197 -7.18 -1.66 -6.92
N GLN A 198 -6.55 -0.61 -7.50
CA GLN A 198 -7.05 0.77 -7.57
C GLN A 198 -7.64 1.32 -6.25
N ARG A 199 -7.07 0.93 -5.12
CA ARG A 199 -7.58 1.24 -3.78
C ARG A 199 -6.67 2.21 -3.05
N THR A 200 -6.88 3.49 -3.25
CA THR A 200 -6.31 4.55 -2.42
C THR A 200 -7.41 5.18 -1.55
N PRO A 201 -7.20 5.53 -0.29
CA PRO A 201 -5.94 5.63 0.47
C PRO A 201 -5.56 4.36 1.26
N LEU A 202 -6.35 3.29 1.23
CA LEU A 202 -6.17 2.10 2.07
C LEU A 202 -5.20 1.05 1.50
N ALA A 203 -4.68 1.26 0.30
CA ALA A 203 -3.85 0.28 -0.39
C ALA A 203 -2.62 -0.14 0.45
N ASP A 204 -1.95 0.80 1.09
CA ASP A 204 -0.80 0.54 1.94
C ASP A 204 -1.15 -0.39 3.12
N GLN A 205 -2.25 -0.12 3.82
CA GLN A 205 -2.67 -0.96 4.94
C GLN A 205 -3.15 -2.34 4.47
N ILE A 206 -3.90 -2.41 3.38
CA ILE A 206 -4.35 -3.69 2.80
C ILE A 206 -3.15 -4.53 2.37
N LEU A 207 -2.14 -3.92 1.74
CA LEU A 207 -0.93 -4.61 1.33
C LEU A 207 -0.12 -5.10 2.55
N LYS A 208 0.03 -4.28 3.59
CA LYS A 208 0.68 -4.68 4.85
C LYS A 208 -0.04 -5.86 5.51
N ASP A 209 -1.36 -5.81 5.58
CA ASP A 209 -2.19 -6.88 6.14
C ASP A 209 -2.08 -8.16 5.30
N LEU A 210 -2.04 -8.03 3.98
CA LEU A 210 -1.87 -9.15 3.06
C LEU A 210 -0.50 -9.82 3.26
N ILE A 211 0.58 -9.02 3.23
CA ILE A 211 1.96 -9.49 3.46
C ILE A 211 2.06 -10.20 4.81
N GLY A 212 1.57 -9.56 5.88
CA GLY A 212 1.59 -10.14 7.23
C GLY A 212 0.79 -11.44 7.34
N THR A 213 -0.38 -11.52 6.69
CA THR A 213 -1.21 -12.72 6.70
C THR A 213 -0.54 -13.88 5.93
N ILE A 214 0.04 -13.60 4.75
CA ILE A 214 0.77 -14.60 3.95
C ILE A 214 2.02 -15.08 4.71
N TRP A 215 2.73 -14.17 5.39
CA TRP A 215 3.88 -14.52 6.21
C TRP A 215 3.51 -15.49 7.35
N ILE A 216 2.43 -15.20 8.07
CA ILE A 216 1.91 -16.08 9.14
C ILE A 216 1.51 -17.43 8.58
N ASP A 217 0.82 -17.47 7.44
CA ASP A 217 0.44 -18.70 6.77
C ASP A 217 1.68 -19.55 6.35
N LYS A 218 2.73 -18.88 5.86
CA LYS A 218 4.01 -19.53 5.54
C LYS A 218 4.64 -20.17 6.79
N LEU A 219 4.62 -19.47 7.94
CA LEU A 219 5.19 -19.98 9.20
C LEU A 219 4.42 -21.20 9.74
N HIS A 220 3.11 -21.25 9.53
CA HIS A 220 2.26 -22.35 9.98
C HIS A 220 2.07 -23.45 8.94
N GLY A 221 2.49 -23.21 7.69
CA GLY A 221 2.36 -24.15 6.60
C GLY A 221 3.40 -25.26 6.60
N ASN A 222 3.07 -26.39 5.98
CA ASN A 222 4.05 -27.45 5.70
C ASN A 222 4.74 -27.16 4.35
N PRO A 223 6.07 -27.34 4.24
CA PRO A 223 6.78 -27.22 2.96
C PRO A 223 6.31 -28.29 1.95
N PRO A 224 6.27 -27.96 0.64
CA PRO A 224 6.47 -26.63 0.07
C PRO A 224 5.26 -25.72 0.28
N PHE A 225 5.50 -24.46 0.66
CA PHE A 225 4.45 -23.46 0.73
C PHE A 225 3.96 -23.11 -0.68
N LYS A 226 2.66 -23.27 -0.96
CA LYS A 226 2.11 -23.12 -2.29
C LYS A 226 0.69 -22.57 -2.30
N TYR A 227 0.35 -21.86 -3.39
CA TYR A 227 -1.02 -21.46 -3.72
C TYR A 227 -1.31 -21.62 -5.20
N SER A 228 -2.53 -22.07 -5.56
CA SER A 228 -3.08 -21.76 -6.87
C SER A 228 -3.67 -20.34 -6.86
N GLY A 229 -3.85 -19.75 -8.06
CA GLY A 229 -4.53 -18.45 -8.17
C GLY A 229 -5.95 -18.48 -7.60
N GLU A 230 -6.67 -19.61 -7.77
CA GLU A 230 -7.97 -19.83 -7.13
C GLU A 230 -7.88 -19.81 -5.60
N GLN A 231 -6.94 -20.60 -5.03
CA GLN A 231 -6.76 -20.67 -3.58
C GLN A 231 -6.35 -19.33 -2.99
N PHE A 232 -5.45 -18.59 -3.66
CA PHE A 232 -5.03 -17.25 -3.28
C PHE A 232 -6.22 -16.30 -3.25
N THR A 233 -6.96 -16.21 -4.36
CA THR A 233 -8.12 -15.33 -4.47
C THR A 233 -9.16 -15.66 -3.40
N LYS A 234 -9.49 -16.93 -3.21
CA LYS A 234 -10.50 -17.37 -2.25
C LYS A 234 -10.07 -17.09 -0.80
N LYS A 235 -8.82 -17.40 -0.46
CA LYS A 235 -8.30 -17.28 0.92
C LYS A 235 -8.12 -15.84 1.35
N TYR A 236 -7.58 -14.99 0.47
CA TYR A 236 -7.27 -13.59 0.79
C TYR A 236 -8.33 -12.60 0.31
N LYS A 237 -9.45 -13.09 -0.23
CA LYS A 237 -10.58 -12.26 -0.65
C LYS A 237 -10.99 -11.25 0.41
N GLY A 238 -11.15 -11.70 1.67
CA GLY A 238 -11.53 -10.84 2.79
C GLY A 238 -10.52 -9.73 3.10
N VAL A 239 -9.21 -9.94 2.83
CA VAL A 239 -8.17 -8.93 2.98
C VAL A 239 -8.18 -7.99 1.78
N LEU A 240 -8.24 -8.54 0.56
CA LEU A 240 -8.20 -7.78 -0.69
C LEU A 240 -9.46 -6.95 -0.94
N GLU A 241 -10.62 -7.45 -0.52
CA GLU A 241 -11.92 -6.80 -0.68
C GLU A 241 -12.36 -6.07 0.58
N ARG A 242 -11.47 -5.86 1.58
CA ARG A 242 -11.83 -5.06 2.77
C ARG A 242 -12.34 -3.68 2.34
N VAL A 243 -13.64 -3.62 2.15
CA VAL A 243 -14.42 -2.38 1.99
C VAL A 243 -14.62 -1.71 3.34
N ASP A 244 -14.40 -2.46 4.43
CA ASP A 244 -14.77 -2.09 5.79
C ASP A 244 -13.62 -1.51 6.62
N TYR A 245 -12.40 -1.44 6.12
CA TYR A 245 -11.37 -0.65 6.78
C TYR A 245 -11.69 0.82 6.50
N LYS A 246 -12.51 1.37 7.37
CA LYS A 246 -12.78 2.80 7.39
C LYS A 246 -11.77 3.42 8.35
N GLU A 247 -10.93 4.27 7.83
CA GLU A 247 -10.10 5.11 8.67
C GLU A 247 -11.00 5.88 9.62
N THR A 248 -10.72 5.82 10.92
CA THR A 248 -11.54 6.49 11.91
C THR A 248 -11.03 7.91 12.09
N LEU A 249 -11.89 8.87 11.77
CA LEU A 249 -11.64 10.29 12.04
C LEU A 249 -12.08 10.58 13.48
N THR A 250 -11.12 10.68 14.39
CA THR A 250 -11.32 10.92 15.82
C THR A 250 -10.63 12.21 16.27
N LEU A 251 -11.13 12.79 17.36
CA LEU A 251 -10.40 13.82 18.12
C LEU A 251 -9.50 13.11 19.15
N GLU A 252 -8.24 13.50 19.23
CA GLU A 252 -7.27 12.97 20.18
C GLU A 252 -7.03 13.93 21.33
N PHE A 253 -6.44 13.42 22.43
CA PHE A 253 -6.09 14.27 23.56
C PHE A 253 -5.12 15.40 23.19
N GLU A 254 -4.23 15.14 22.22
CA GLU A 254 -3.27 16.13 21.70
C GLU A 254 -3.95 17.31 20.97
N ASP A 255 -5.23 17.16 20.59
CA ASP A 255 -6.03 18.21 19.98
C ASP A 255 -6.68 19.16 21.01
N GLU A 256 -6.53 18.92 22.35
CA GLU A 256 -7.07 19.79 23.39
C GLU A 256 -6.53 21.21 23.27
N PRO A 257 -7.40 22.24 23.23
CA PRO A 257 -6.98 23.63 23.13
C PRO A 257 -6.74 24.27 24.52
N ASP A 258 -5.70 25.08 24.61
CA ASP A 258 -5.66 26.15 25.62
C ASP A 258 -6.38 27.35 25.03
N LEU A 259 -7.54 27.70 25.60
CA LEU A 259 -8.41 28.76 25.07
C LEU A 259 -7.99 30.14 25.58
N ASP A 260 -7.91 31.11 24.67
CA ASP A 260 -7.63 32.52 24.97
C ASP A 260 -8.72 33.46 24.42
N GLU A 261 -8.51 34.78 24.52
CA GLU A 261 -9.48 35.79 24.04
C GLU A 261 -9.53 35.83 22.52
N GLU A 262 -8.42 35.57 21.81
CA GLU A 262 -8.37 35.61 20.34
C GLU A 262 -9.20 34.43 19.78
N ASP A 263 -9.22 33.29 20.50
CA ASP A 263 -10.03 32.12 20.14
C ASP A 263 -11.54 32.46 20.18
N VAL A 264 -12.00 33.24 21.16
CA VAL A 264 -13.39 33.70 21.25
C VAL A 264 -13.76 34.56 20.05
N GLU A 265 -12.85 35.44 19.62
CA GLU A 265 -13.08 36.30 18.45
C GLU A 265 -13.12 35.45 17.16
N GLU A 266 -12.21 34.50 17.00
CA GLU A 266 -12.22 33.58 15.86
C GLU A 266 -13.51 32.75 15.75
N ALA A 267 -14.08 32.29 16.87
CA ALA A 267 -15.31 31.52 16.93
C ALA A 267 -16.59 32.37 16.99
N SER A 268 -16.51 33.67 16.75
CA SER A 268 -17.58 34.63 17.02
C SER A 268 -18.91 34.33 16.33
N ASN A 269 -18.91 33.86 15.10
CA ASN A 269 -20.15 33.49 14.38
C ASN A 269 -20.86 32.30 15.06
N MET A 270 -20.09 31.27 15.44
CA MET A 270 -20.62 30.11 16.17
C MET A 270 -21.20 30.52 17.52
N ILE A 271 -20.47 31.33 18.29
CA ILE A 271 -20.91 31.83 19.61
C ILE A 271 -22.20 32.64 19.45
N ASN A 272 -22.27 33.55 18.49
CA ASN A 272 -23.48 34.36 18.23
C ASN A 272 -24.67 33.50 17.86
N GLN A 273 -24.47 32.42 17.11
CA GLN A 273 -25.53 31.46 16.81
C GLN A 273 -26.00 30.69 18.06
N LEU A 274 -25.07 30.26 18.94
CA LEU A 274 -25.42 29.60 20.21
C LEU A 274 -26.19 30.54 21.14
N LYS A 275 -25.80 31.82 21.22
CA LYS A 275 -26.54 32.87 21.95
C LYS A 275 -27.93 33.09 21.36
N SER A 276 -28.10 33.07 20.06
CA SER A 276 -29.38 33.32 19.40
C SER A 276 -30.44 32.26 19.64
N VAL A 277 -30.05 31.07 20.08
CA VAL A 277 -30.92 29.96 20.46
C VAL A 277 -30.88 29.67 21.98
N GLU A 278 -30.37 30.62 22.73
CA GLU A 278 -30.23 30.56 24.23
C GLU A 278 -29.53 29.30 24.71
N ARG A 279 -28.63 28.72 23.91
CA ARG A 279 -27.83 27.57 24.33
C ARG A 279 -26.70 27.98 25.28
N ILE A 280 -26.21 29.20 25.15
CA ILE A 280 -25.32 29.88 26.06
C ILE A 280 -25.93 31.25 26.43
N GLY A 281 -25.61 31.80 27.58
CA GLY A 281 -26.10 33.08 28.05
C GLY A 281 -25.62 34.25 27.18
N ALA A 282 -26.38 35.33 27.09
CA ALA A 282 -26.00 36.51 26.32
C ALA A 282 -24.64 37.09 26.77
N ASP A 283 -24.37 37.03 28.08
CA ASP A 283 -23.15 37.56 28.71
C ASP A 283 -22.10 36.45 28.99
N SER A 284 -22.29 35.24 28.41
CA SER A 284 -21.35 34.15 28.61
C SER A 284 -19.96 34.49 28.10
N THR A 285 -18.94 34.05 28.85
CA THR A 285 -17.51 34.21 28.58
C THR A 285 -16.88 32.85 28.29
N LYS A 286 -15.61 32.83 27.87
CA LYS A 286 -14.87 31.60 27.62
C LYS A 286 -14.73 30.70 28.86
N ASP A 287 -14.84 31.26 30.04
CA ASP A 287 -14.71 30.54 31.31
C ASP A 287 -16.04 29.90 31.76
N ASP A 288 -17.16 30.24 31.11
CA ASP A 288 -18.44 29.59 31.37
C ASP A 288 -18.48 28.19 30.76
N TYR A 289 -18.85 27.20 31.54
CA TYR A 289 -18.80 25.78 31.18
C TYR A 289 -19.36 25.44 29.80
N LEU A 290 -20.55 25.94 29.48
CA LEU A 290 -21.17 25.64 28.16
C LEU A 290 -20.43 26.32 26.99
N GLN A 291 -19.97 27.55 27.17
CA GLN A 291 -19.21 28.23 26.11
C GLN A 291 -17.85 27.55 25.91
N ALA A 292 -17.14 27.23 27.01
CA ALA A 292 -15.88 26.48 26.99
C ALA A 292 -16.05 25.12 26.31
N PHE A 293 -17.14 24.40 26.59
CA PHE A 293 -17.46 23.13 26.00
C PHE A 293 -17.57 23.21 24.45
N TYR A 294 -18.31 24.18 23.92
CA TYR A 294 -18.45 24.35 22.47
C TYR A 294 -17.18 24.86 21.81
N LEU A 295 -16.46 25.76 22.46
CA LEU A 295 -15.14 26.22 21.99
C LEU A 295 -14.15 25.07 21.95
N GLY A 296 -14.13 24.22 22.97
CA GLY A 296 -13.29 23.03 23.01
C GLY A 296 -13.46 22.16 21.77
N PHE A 297 -14.68 21.77 21.41
CA PHE A 297 -14.94 20.98 20.20
C PHE A 297 -14.57 21.71 18.91
N PHE A 298 -14.83 23.00 18.84
CA PHE A 298 -14.49 23.82 17.66
C PHE A 298 -12.98 23.87 17.40
N PHE A 299 -12.16 24.07 18.44
CA PHE A 299 -10.72 24.14 18.30
C PHE A 299 -10.07 22.75 18.20
N LYS A 300 -10.59 21.76 18.90
CA LYS A 300 -10.16 20.36 18.70
C LYS A 300 -10.28 19.94 17.26
N ILE A 301 -11.43 20.16 16.61
CA ILE A 301 -11.59 19.79 15.20
C ILE A 301 -10.66 20.59 14.29
N LYS A 302 -10.40 21.87 14.58
CA LYS A 302 -9.48 22.68 13.81
C LYS A 302 -8.07 22.08 13.84
N ARG A 303 -7.55 21.77 15.03
CA ARG A 303 -6.25 21.11 15.23
C ARG A 303 -6.19 19.72 14.61
N ALA A 304 -7.23 18.92 14.79
CA ALA A 304 -7.32 17.59 14.19
C ALA A 304 -7.26 17.63 12.66
N VAL A 305 -7.97 18.57 12.03
CA VAL A 305 -7.92 18.76 10.57
C VAL A 305 -6.51 19.17 10.10
N GLU A 306 -5.81 20.03 10.84
CA GLU A 306 -4.43 20.40 10.53
C GLU A 306 -3.49 19.20 10.67
N ARG A 307 -3.64 18.40 11.73
CA ARG A 307 -2.91 17.14 11.94
C ARG A 307 -3.16 16.17 10.78
N PHE A 308 -4.40 15.91 10.44
CA PHE A 308 -4.77 15.02 9.35
C PHE A 308 -4.27 15.50 7.98
N ARG A 309 -4.24 16.81 7.75
CA ARG A 309 -3.63 17.38 6.52
C ARG A 309 -2.13 17.15 6.46
N LYS A 310 -1.42 17.34 7.59
CA LYS A 310 0.03 17.06 7.69
C LYS A 310 0.34 15.58 7.48
N GLN A 311 -0.53 14.70 7.95
CA GLN A 311 -0.42 13.23 7.80
C GLN A 311 -0.97 12.74 6.45
N GLN A 312 -1.45 13.64 5.58
CA GLN A 312 -2.09 13.31 4.29
C GLN A 312 -3.35 12.41 4.39
N ILE A 313 -3.96 12.32 5.58
CA ILE A 313 -5.16 11.53 5.84
C ILE A 313 -6.40 12.21 5.26
N ILE A 314 -6.51 13.53 5.37
CA ILE A 314 -7.63 14.33 4.85
C ILE A 314 -7.17 15.19 3.65
N PRO A 315 -7.28 14.69 2.39
CA PRO A 315 -7.13 15.53 1.22
C PRO A 315 -8.32 16.52 1.08
N LYS A 316 -8.13 17.60 0.32
CA LYS A 316 -9.17 18.63 0.12
C LYS A 316 -10.50 18.07 -0.38
N GLU A 317 -10.45 17.03 -1.19
CA GLU A 317 -11.63 16.33 -1.72
C GLU A 317 -12.44 15.66 -0.61
N LEU A 318 -11.76 15.10 0.40
CA LEU A 318 -12.40 14.47 1.55
C LEU A 318 -13.08 15.52 2.43
N GLU A 319 -12.42 16.65 2.72
CA GLU A 319 -13.06 17.76 3.44
C GLU A 319 -14.35 18.21 2.74
N SER A 320 -14.31 18.37 1.41
CA SER A 320 -15.51 18.72 0.62
C SER A 320 -16.62 17.67 0.74
N ARG A 321 -16.27 16.39 0.81
CA ARG A 321 -17.25 15.29 1.00
C ARG A 321 -17.84 15.30 2.41
N ILE A 322 -17.04 15.57 3.43
CA ILE A 322 -17.50 15.72 4.82
C ILE A 322 -18.45 16.91 4.92
N ASP A 323 -18.07 18.07 4.38
CA ASP A 323 -18.91 19.28 4.34
C ASP A 323 -20.28 19.01 3.70
N LYS A 324 -20.27 18.40 2.49
CA LYS A 324 -21.52 18.06 1.77
C LYS A 324 -22.41 17.10 2.55
N SER A 325 -21.82 16.09 3.20
CA SER A 325 -22.56 15.14 4.02
C SER A 325 -23.16 15.80 5.25
N ALA A 326 -22.38 16.63 5.96
CA ALA A 326 -22.81 17.37 7.13
C ALA A 326 -23.95 18.35 6.79
N VAL A 327 -23.77 19.18 5.75
CA VAL A 327 -24.79 20.14 5.32
C VAL A 327 -26.08 19.44 4.87
N LYS A 328 -25.99 18.31 4.17
CA LYS A 328 -27.17 17.54 3.76
C LYS A 328 -27.97 17.02 4.98
N ARG A 329 -27.28 16.54 6.02
CA ARG A 329 -27.92 16.06 7.25
C ARG A 329 -28.54 17.19 8.04
N TRP A 330 -27.77 18.27 8.28
CA TRP A 330 -28.27 19.47 8.91
C TRP A 330 -29.50 20.01 8.20
N ASN A 331 -29.53 20.08 6.88
CA ASN A 331 -30.67 20.61 6.11
C ASN A 331 -31.95 19.79 6.38
N GLY A 332 -31.85 18.46 6.46
CA GLY A 332 -33.00 17.60 6.84
C GLY A 332 -33.51 17.93 8.24
N ILE A 333 -32.63 18.15 9.22
CA ILE A 333 -32.98 18.49 10.59
C ILE A 333 -33.54 19.92 10.66
N PHE A 334 -32.94 20.86 9.95
CA PHE A 334 -33.41 22.23 9.87
C PHE A 334 -34.83 22.30 9.32
N ILE A 335 -35.11 21.61 8.22
CA ILE A 335 -36.46 21.51 7.67
C ILE A 335 -37.43 20.91 8.68
N LYS A 336 -37.05 19.87 9.40
CA LYS A 336 -37.89 19.23 10.43
C LYS A 336 -38.36 20.21 11.49
N HIS A 337 -37.48 21.06 12.00
CA HIS A 337 -37.76 21.94 13.13
C HIS A 337 -38.19 23.35 12.70
N GLN A 338 -37.73 23.85 11.58
CA GLN A 338 -37.84 25.26 11.22
C GLN A 338 -38.85 25.54 10.08
N SER A 339 -39.23 24.54 9.28
CA SER A 339 -40.03 24.79 8.07
C SER A 339 -41.39 25.48 8.32
N LYS A 340 -42.08 25.12 9.40
CA LYS A 340 -43.34 25.73 9.76
C LYS A 340 -43.19 27.21 10.15
N ILE A 341 -42.09 27.53 10.85
CA ILE A 341 -41.76 28.90 11.26
C ILE A 341 -41.40 29.74 10.03
N VAL A 342 -40.58 29.21 9.12
CA VAL A 342 -40.21 29.88 7.87
C VAL A 342 -41.45 30.18 7.01
N GLN A 343 -42.43 29.26 6.96
CA GLN A 343 -43.64 29.43 6.16
C GLN A 343 -44.63 30.46 6.77
N ASN A 344 -44.73 30.59 8.09
CA ASN A 344 -45.65 31.46 8.76
C ASN A 344 -45.04 32.05 10.07
N GLU A 345 -44.07 32.92 9.91
CA GLU A 345 -43.29 33.46 11.02
C GLU A 345 -44.13 34.14 12.12
N THR A 346 -45.23 34.81 11.69
CA THR A 346 -46.09 35.58 12.61
C THR A 346 -46.95 34.69 13.52
N ALA A 347 -47.12 33.40 13.19
CA ALA A 347 -47.90 32.46 13.99
C ALA A 347 -47.10 31.90 15.19
N PHE A 348 -45.81 32.19 15.30
CA PHE A 348 -44.91 31.64 16.34
C PHE A 348 -44.36 32.76 17.24
N THR A 349 -44.33 32.48 18.52
CA THR A 349 -43.72 33.35 19.53
C THR A 349 -42.20 33.35 19.44
N SER A 350 -41.51 34.33 20.03
CA SER A 350 -40.05 34.28 20.15
C SER A 350 -39.54 33.05 20.84
N LYS A 351 -40.29 32.55 21.88
CA LYS A 351 -39.94 31.34 22.59
C LYS A 351 -40.00 30.10 21.67
N ASP A 352 -41.05 29.97 20.86
CA ASP A 352 -41.19 28.84 19.90
C ASP A 352 -40.04 28.82 18.91
N LYS A 353 -39.60 29.99 18.46
CA LYS A 353 -38.49 30.16 17.50
C LYS A 353 -37.14 29.78 18.12
N ILE A 354 -36.90 30.17 19.37
CA ILE A 354 -35.70 29.81 20.12
C ILE A 354 -35.68 28.30 20.38
N GLU A 355 -36.80 27.72 20.83
CA GLU A 355 -36.92 26.30 21.08
C GLU A 355 -36.68 25.46 19.82
N ALA A 356 -37.26 25.87 18.68
CA ALA A 356 -36.99 25.22 17.40
C ALA A 356 -35.51 25.29 17.01
N GLY A 357 -34.85 26.42 17.30
CA GLY A 357 -33.43 26.60 17.09
C GLY A 357 -32.57 25.71 17.98
N ALA A 358 -32.90 25.64 19.26
CA ALA A 358 -32.23 24.76 20.22
C ALA A 358 -32.37 23.28 19.84
N ASN A 359 -33.55 22.85 19.39
CA ASN A 359 -33.80 21.51 18.90
C ASN A 359 -33.03 21.22 17.60
N THR A 360 -32.92 22.19 16.70
CA THR A 360 -32.11 22.06 15.49
C THR A 360 -30.65 21.83 15.82
N LEU A 361 -30.09 22.62 16.77
CA LEU A 361 -28.72 22.45 17.25
C LEU A 361 -28.51 21.06 17.85
N GLN A 362 -29.36 20.67 18.80
CA GLN A 362 -29.22 19.42 19.53
C GLN A 362 -29.28 18.20 18.58
N ASP A 363 -30.34 18.11 17.76
CA ASP A 363 -30.48 17.00 16.81
C ASP A 363 -29.32 16.95 15.79
N THR A 364 -28.78 18.12 15.42
CA THR A 364 -27.63 18.17 14.50
C THR A 364 -26.37 17.64 15.16
N LEU A 365 -26.06 18.08 16.39
CA LEU A 365 -24.87 17.63 17.11
C LEU A 365 -24.93 16.13 17.49
N ASP A 366 -26.15 15.59 17.67
CA ASP A 366 -26.36 14.18 17.97
C ASP A 366 -26.41 13.30 16.70
N THR A 367 -26.32 13.92 15.52
CA THR A 367 -26.37 13.19 14.25
C THR A 367 -24.95 12.96 13.68
N PRO A 368 -24.47 11.72 13.59
CA PRO A 368 -23.14 11.44 13.07
C PRO A 368 -23.02 11.76 11.59
N ILE A 369 -21.87 12.29 11.17
CA ILE A 369 -21.56 12.54 9.79
C ILE A 369 -21.13 11.23 9.14
N ASN A 370 -21.75 10.84 8.02
CA ASN A 370 -21.40 9.63 7.30
C ASN A 370 -20.66 9.96 6.02
N VAL A 371 -19.47 9.41 5.87
CA VAL A 371 -18.66 9.52 4.66
C VAL A 371 -18.24 8.12 4.22
N THR A 372 -18.53 7.79 2.96
CA THR A 372 -18.16 6.48 2.42
C THR A 372 -16.64 6.26 2.51
N GLY A 373 -16.22 5.15 3.10
CA GLY A 373 -14.81 4.80 3.27
C GLY A 373 -14.20 5.27 4.60
N TYR A 374 -14.95 5.98 5.45
CA TYR A 374 -14.46 6.48 6.73
C TYR A 374 -15.47 6.22 7.85
N ASN A 375 -14.96 5.88 9.03
CA ASN A 375 -15.71 5.99 10.28
C ASN A 375 -15.49 7.39 10.81
N VAL A 376 -16.57 8.08 11.15
CA VAL A 376 -16.50 9.43 11.73
C VAL A 376 -17.03 9.33 13.14
N ASP A 377 -16.17 9.64 14.07
CA ASP A 377 -16.48 9.66 15.51
C ASP A 377 -17.53 10.73 15.83
N ASP A 378 -18.30 10.51 16.89
CA ASP A 378 -19.36 11.44 17.30
C ASP A 378 -18.79 12.80 17.72
N GLU A 379 -17.67 12.83 18.43
CA GLU A 379 -17.01 14.08 18.84
C GLU A 379 -16.46 14.83 17.64
N PHE A 380 -15.86 14.13 16.69
CA PHE A 380 -15.44 14.70 15.42
C PHE A 380 -16.63 15.32 14.66
N SER A 381 -17.75 14.61 14.62
CA SER A 381 -18.97 15.09 13.97
C SER A 381 -19.48 16.38 14.63
N LYS A 382 -19.53 16.44 15.97
CA LYS A 382 -19.92 17.62 16.72
C LYS A 382 -19.01 18.82 16.41
N GLY A 383 -17.70 18.63 16.51
CA GLY A 383 -16.72 19.67 16.17
C GLY A 383 -16.87 20.17 14.72
N TRP A 384 -17.13 19.26 13.78
CA TRP A 384 -17.30 19.62 12.37
C TRP A 384 -18.55 20.47 12.14
N TYR A 385 -19.67 20.16 12.74
CA TYR A 385 -20.88 21.00 12.67
C TYR A 385 -20.66 22.40 13.26
N LEU A 386 -19.95 22.48 14.39
CA LEU A 386 -19.59 23.78 15.00
C LEU A 386 -18.65 24.58 14.09
N ARG A 387 -17.68 23.94 13.44
CA ARG A 387 -16.83 24.59 12.43
C ARG A 387 -17.65 25.11 11.25
N LEU A 388 -18.63 24.33 10.77
CA LEU A 388 -19.52 24.75 9.71
C LEU A 388 -20.44 25.89 10.13
N SER A 389 -20.87 25.93 11.40
CA SER A 389 -21.67 27.04 11.90
C SER A 389 -20.88 28.35 11.97
N ASN A 390 -19.59 28.28 12.38
CA ASN A 390 -18.74 29.45 12.36
C ASN A 390 -18.48 29.99 10.95
N SER A 391 -18.41 29.11 9.95
CA SER A 391 -18.30 29.48 8.53
C SER A 391 -19.65 29.83 7.88
N LEU A 392 -20.73 29.89 8.62
CA LEU A 392 -22.10 30.16 8.18
C LEU A 392 -22.63 29.18 7.10
N LYS A 393 -22.08 28.00 7.01
CA LYS A 393 -22.57 26.92 6.12
C LYS A 393 -23.74 26.15 6.72
N VAL A 394 -23.85 26.12 8.04
CA VAL A 394 -24.98 25.60 8.82
C VAL A 394 -25.42 26.64 9.84
N THR A 395 -26.65 26.56 10.31
CA THR A 395 -27.20 27.50 11.29
C THR A 395 -28.26 26.85 12.15
N TRP A 396 -28.51 27.43 13.32
CA TRP A 396 -29.52 26.94 14.26
C TRP A 396 -30.81 27.72 14.24
N HIS A 397 -30.81 29.00 13.81
CA HIS A 397 -31.95 29.90 13.82
C HIS A 397 -32.63 29.98 12.46
N TYR A 398 -33.97 29.99 12.41
CA TYR A 398 -34.75 30.06 11.16
C TYR A 398 -34.45 31.29 10.28
N ASP A 399 -34.08 32.39 10.90
CA ASP A 399 -33.83 33.68 10.24
C ASP A 399 -32.33 34.01 10.18
N TRP A 400 -31.50 32.97 10.08
CA TRP A 400 -30.04 33.13 10.08
C TRP A 400 -29.52 34.01 8.94
N PHE A 401 -30.18 33.92 7.76
CA PHE A 401 -29.77 34.61 6.58
C PHE A 401 -29.82 36.15 6.82
N LYS A 402 -30.95 36.68 7.27
CA LYS A 402 -31.08 38.09 7.66
C LYS A 402 -30.20 38.48 8.83
N LYS A 403 -30.01 37.59 9.80
CA LYS A 403 -29.22 37.92 10.99
C LYS A 403 -27.72 37.98 10.75
N TYR A 404 -27.18 37.14 9.86
CA TYR A 404 -25.75 36.92 9.75
C TYR A 404 -25.18 37.15 8.35
N ILE A 405 -25.97 37.07 7.27
CA ILE A 405 -25.51 37.22 5.90
C ILE A 405 -25.87 38.61 5.32
N ASP A 406 -27.11 39.05 5.48
CA ASP A 406 -27.55 40.34 4.91
C ASP A 406 -26.91 41.59 5.61
N LYS A 407 -26.14 41.41 6.67
CA LYS A 407 -25.43 42.51 7.38
C LYS A 407 -24.00 42.73 6.90
N LYS A 408 -23.54 41.97 5.91
CA LYS A 408 -22.28 42.21 5.19
C LYS A 408 -22.55 42.90 3.88
#